data_c454156c708384663cecf285159af5aa
#
_entry.id   c454156c708384663cecf285159af5aa
#
_cell.length_a   1.000
_cell.length_b   1.000
_cell.length_c   1.000
_cell.angle_alpha   90.00
_cell.angle_beta   90.00
_cell.angle_gamma   90.00
#
_symmetry.space_group_name_H-M   'P 1'
#
loop_
_entity.id
_entity.type
_entity.pdbx_description
1 polymer ?
#
loop_
_entity_poly.entity_id
_entity_poly.type
_entity_poly.pdbx_seq_one_letter_code
_entity_poly.pdbx_strand_id
1 'polypeptide(L)'
;MLAKIHASHIGIQGCLRRTREVVYWPQMDKDVAAYVAKCDVCNSQPEEQGKEPLICHELPTRPWEKMAVDLFDLNGTEFMITVDYYSSLFEVERLASKTAKEVVKKLKAHLARHGIPDQLV
;
A
#
# COMPACT_ATOMS: atom_id res chain seq x y z
N MET A 1 36.12 12.47 10.65
CA MET A 1 35.79 11.11 10.13
C MET A 1 34.30 10.82 10.23
N LEU A 2 33.65 10.92 11.39
CA LEU A 2 32.20 10.69 11.57
C LEU A 2 31.33 11.55 10.65
N ALA A 3 31.65 12.82 10.44
CA ALA A 3 30.92 13.70 9.53
C ALA A 3 30.89 13.18 8.07
N LYS A 4 31.99 12.60 7.58
CA LYS A 4 32.04 12.01 6.23
C LYS A 4 31.21 10.73 6.11
N ILE A 5 31.18 9.92 7.16
CA ILE A 5 30.38 8.68 7.23
C ILE A 5 28.88 9.03 7.23
N HIS A 6 28.51 10.09 7.94
CA HIS A 6 27.14 10.54 8.11
C HIS A 6 26.62 11.51 7.03
N ALA A 7 27.47 11.93 6.09
CA ALA A 7 27.13 12.95 5.08
C ALA A 7 25.85 12.63 4.25
N SER A 8 25.50 11.36 4.13
CA SER A 8 24.32 10.90 3.37
C SER A 8 23.06 10.72 4.23
N HIS A 9 23.09 11.03 5.53
CA HIS A 9 21.96 10.89 6.47
C HIS A 9 21.23 9.55 6.41
N ILE A 10 21.96 8.44 6.27
CA ILE A 10 21.41 7.07 6.09
C ILE A 10 21.00 6.37 7.40
N GLY A 11 20.83 7.13 8.47
CA GLY A 11 20.51 6.62 9.80
C GLY A 11 21.64 5.83 10.47
N ILE A 12 21.40 5.38 11.70
CA ILE A 12 22.41 4.69 12.52
C ILE A 12 22.92 3.43 11.85
N GLN A 13 22.03 2.54 11.44
CA GLN A 13 22.39 1.24 10.87
C GLN A 13 23.15 1.36 9.54
N GLY A 14 22.73 2.30 8.69
CA GLY A 14 23.44 2.58 7.44
C GLY A 14 24.85 3.11 7.68
N CYS A 15 25.01 4.04 8.63
CA CYS A 15 26.30 4.55 9.02
C CYS A 15 27.21 3.47 9.62
N LEU A 16 26.69 2.59 10.48
CA LEU A 16 27.43 1.48 11.07
C LEU A 16 27.93 0.50 10.01
N ARG A 17 27.07 0.09 9.09
CA ARG A 17 27.43 -0.79 7.98
C ARG A 17 28.57 -0.20 7.16
N ARG A 18 28.43 1.06 6.73
CA ARG A 18 29.46 1.76 5.96
C ARG A 18 30.78 1.94 6.73
N THR A 19 30.70 2.19 8.03
CA THR A 19 31.89 2.35 8.86
C THR A 19 32.68 1.04 8.98
N ARG A 20 31.98 -0.09 9.19
CA ARG A 20 32.61 -1.42 9.33
C ARG A 20 33.34 -1.89 8.08
N GLU A 21 32.94 -1.40 6.90
CA GLU A 21 33.60 -1.72 5.62
C GLU A 21 34.95 -1.00 5.46
N VAL A 22 35.15 0.14 6.13
CA VAL A 22 36.28 1.03 5.85
C VAL A 22 37.25 1.14 7.03
N VAL A 23 36.74 1.18 8.27
CA VAL A 23 37.55 1.48 9.46
C VAL A 23 37.03 0.74 10.67
N TYR A 24 37.94 0.59 11.67
CA TYR A 24 37.59 0.02 12.97
C TYR A 24 38.28 0.80 14.08
N TRP A 25 37.57 1.05 15.19
CA TRP A 25 38.10 1.54 16.45
C TRP A 25 37.25 1.05 17.62
N PRO A 26 37.82 0.95 18.85
CA PRO A 26 37.07 0.54 20.03
C PRO A 26 35.86 1.45 20.28
N GLN A 27 34.69 0.90 20.58
CA GLN A 27 33.43 1.58 20.84
C GLN A 27 32.84 2.33 19.63
N MET A 28 33.27 1.99 18.41
CA MET A 28 32.79 2.58 17.17
C MET A 28 31.27 2.68 17.06
N ASP A 29 30.56 1.63 17.45
CA ASP A 29 29.09 1.55 17.37
C ASP A 29 28.43 2.60 18.27
N LYS A 30 28.98 2.84 19.48
CA LYS A 30 28.49 3.88 20.39
C LYS A 30 28.77 5.28 19.86
N ASP A 31 29.95 5.50 19.32
CA ASP A 31 30.35 6.82 18.80
C ASP A 31 29.54 7.22 17.58
N VAL A 32 29.31 6.27 16.66
CA VAL A 32 28.46 6.49 15.48
C VAL A 32 27.02 6.76 15.89
N ALA A 33 26.46 5.97 16.80
CA ALA A 33 25.09 6.16 17.29
C ALA A 33 24.93 7.53 17.99
N ALA A 34 25.88 7.91 18.87
CA ALA A 34 25.85 9.19 19.56
C ALA A 34 26.01 10.39 18.60
N TYR A 35 26.75 10.23 17.51
CA TYR A 35 26.89 11.26 16.49
C TYR A 35 25.61 11.44 15.67
N VAL A 36 24.99 10.33 15.22
CA VAL A 36 23.74 10.36 14.44
C VAL A 36 22.58 10.90 15.28
N ALA A 37 22.50 10.52 16.56
CA ALA A 37 21.44 10.98 17.47
C ALA A 37 21.41 12.51 17.69
N LYS A 38 22.51 13.21 17.42
CA LYS A 38 22.60 14.69 17.48
C LYS A 38 22.26 15.39 16.16
N CYS A 39 21.94 14.64 15.12
CA CYS A 39 21.65 15.21 13.81
C CYS A 39 20.19 15.59 13.68
N ASP A 40 19.88 16.88 13.56
CA ASP A 40 18.51 17.38 13.42
C ASP A 40 17.82 16.84 12.16
N VAL A 41 18.56 16.68 11.06
CA VAL A 41 18.03 16.13 9.80
C VAL A 41 17.58 14.68 9.97
N CYS A 42 18.37 13.83 10.66
CA CYS A 42 17.99 12.45 10.92
C CYS A 42 16.83 12.36 11.93
N ASN A 43 16.79 13.25 12.90
CA ASN A 43 15.76 13.28 13.93
C ASN A 43 14.43 13.86 13.43
N SER A 44 14.45 14.65 12.34
CA SER A 44 13.23 15.18 11.72
C SER A 44 12.55 14.20 10.78
N GLN A 45 13.23 13.10 10.40
CA GLN A 45 12.60 12.04 9.61
C GLN A 45 11.76 11.16 10.54
N PRO A 46 10.48 10.94 10.22
CA PRO A 46 9.65 10.03 11.00
C PRO A 46 10.26 8.62 10.97
N GLU A 47 10.23 7.93 12.10
CA GLU A 47 10.55 6.50 12.15
C GLU A 47 9.70 5.78 11.10
N GLU A 48 10.30 4.83 10.37
CA GLU A 48 9.53 3.98 9.47
C GLU A 48 8.37 3.37 10.25
N GLN A 49 7.16 3.73 9.87
CA GLN A 49 5.98 3.09 10.45
C GLN A 49 6.08 1.59 10.18
N GLY A 50 6.00 0.79 11.25
CA GLY A 50 5.91 -0.66 11.10
C GLY A 50 4.79 -0.99 10.12
N LYS A 51 5.05 -1.89 9.17
CA LYS A 51 4.02 -2.34 8.24
C LYS A 51 2.83 -2.84 9.05
N GLU A 52 1.66 -2.26 8.79
CA GLU A 52 0.43 -2.75 9.38
C GLU A 52 0.23 -4.23 9.01
N PRO A 53 -0.20 -5.08 9.96
CA PRO A 53 -0.53 -6.46 9.63
C PRO A 53 -1.66 -6.50 8.60
N LEU A 54 -1.52 -7.34 7.60
CA LEU A 54 -2.57 -7.57 6.62
C LEU A 54 -3.79 -8.18 7.34
N ILE A 55 -4.89 -7.45 7.35
CA ILE A 55 -6.17 -7.96 7.84
C ILE A 55 -6.87 -8.60 6.65
N CYS A 56 -6.99 -9.93 6.69
CA CYS A 56 -7.73 -10.65 5.65
C CYS A 56 -9.23 -10.30 5.74
N HIS A 57 -9.85 -10.13 4.59
CA HIS A 57 -11.30 -10.00 4.51
C HIS A 57 -11.96 -11.31 4.97
N GLU A 58 -13.06 -11.20 5.71
CA GLU A 58 -13.90 -12.35 5.98
C GLU A 58 -14.43 -12.92 4.68
N LEU A 59 -14.35 -14.26 4.54
CA LEU A 59 -14.88 -14.96 3.38
C LEU A 59 -16.40 -15.04 3.47
N PRO A 60 -17.13 -14.69 2.41
CA PRO A 60 -18.57 -14.84 2.38
C PRO A 60 -18.98 -16.32 2.39
N THR A 61 -20.20 -16.61 2.86
CA THR A 61 -20.74 -17.97 2.97
C THR A 61 -21.59 -18.37 1.78
N ARG A 62 -22.02 -17.42 0.97
CA ARG A 62 -22.86 -17.61 -0.21
C ARG A 62 -22.42 -16.71 -1.38
N PRO A 63 -22.76 -17.11 -2.63
CA PRO A 63 -22.52 -16.25 -3.79
C PRO A 63 -23.19 -14.88 -3.66
N TRP A 64 -22.47 -13.84 -4.09
CA TRP A 64 -22.93 -12.44 -4.12
C TRP A 64 -23.29 -11.84 -2.75
N GLU A 65 -22.83 -12.45 -1.66
CA GLU A 65 -22.93 -11.87 -0.32
C GLU A 65 -22.01 -10.68 -0.16
N LYS A 66 -20.78 -10.82 -0.67
CA LYS A 66 -19.76 -9.78 -0.67
C LYS A 66 -19.23 -9.58 -2.08
N MET A 67 -19.30 -8.35 -2.57
CA MET A 67 -18.91 -7.97 -3.92
C MET A 67 -17.91 -6.82 -3.89
N ALA A 68 -16.90 -6.87 -4.73
CA ALA A 68 -16.02 -5.73 -5.00
C ALA A 68 -16.39 -5.07 -6.33
N VAL A 69 -16.19 -3.76 -6.38
CA VAL A 69 -16.34 -2.96 -7.61
C VAL A 69 -15.12 -2.09 -7.79
N ASP A 70 -14.56 -2.10 -8.99
CA ASP A 70 -13.44 -1.23 -9.34
C ASP A 70 -13.60 -0.66 -10.75
N LEU A 71 -12.93 0.46 -11.01
CA LEU A 71 -12.92 1.13 -12.30
C LEU A 71 -11.51 1.14 -12.87
N PHE A 72 -11.36 0.73 -14.10
CA PHE A 72 -10.07 0.75 -14.77
C PHE A 72 -10.13 1.29 -16.19
N ASP A 73 -9.02 1.75 -16.71
CA ASP A 73 -8.83 2.18 -18.08
C ASP A 73 -7.99 1.16 -18.84
N LEU A 74 -8.44 0.82 -20.03
CA LEU A 74 -7.68 0.00 -20.96
C LEU A 74 -7.70 0.64 -22.34
N ASN A 75 -6.55 1.07 -22.82
CA ASN A 75 -6.37 1.72 -24.12
C ASN A 75 -7.31 2.93 -24.34
N GLY A 76 -7.48 3.77 -23.32
CA GLY A 76 -8.36 4.94 -23.39
C GLY A 76 -9.85 4.62 -23.34
N THR A 77 -10.22 3.38 -23.01
CA THR A 77 -11.61 2.96 -22.81
C THR A 77 -11.81 2.61 -21.32
N GLU A 78 -12.86 3.16 -20.75
CA GLU A 78 -13.18 3.00 -19.33
C GLU A 78 -14.07 1.77 -19.10
N PHE A 79 -13.74 1.02 -18.06
CA PHE A 79 -14.47 -0.18 -17.68
C PHE A 79 -14.76 -0.19 -16.19
N MET A 80 -15.84 -0.87 -15.82
CA MET A 80 -16.18 -1.25 -14.46
C MET A 80 -16.07 -2.77 -14.34
N ILE A 81 -15.39 -3.25 -13.32
CA ILE A 81 -15.35 -4.66 -12.96
C ILE A 81 -16.11 -4.86 -11.64
N THR A 82 -16.90 -5.91 -11.58
CA THR A 82 -17.53 -6.41 -10.35
C THR A 82 -17.06 -7.82 -10.09
N VAL A 83 -16.69 -8.14 -8.85
CA VAL A 83 -16.15 -9.45 -8.46
C VAL A 83 -16.91 -10.00 -7.28
N ASP A 84 -17.40 -11.24 -7.39
CA ASP A 84 -17.95 -11.99 -6.27
C ASP A 84 -16.82 -12.63 -5.45
N TYR A 85 -16.76 -12.33 -4.15
CA TYR A 85 -15.73 -12.88 -3.26
C TYR A 85 -15.90 -14.38 -2.98
N TYR A 86 -17.11 -14.93 -3.09
CA TYR A 86 -17.36 -16.35 -2.85
C TYR A 86 -16.87 -17.23 -3.99
N SER A 87 -17.28 -16.92 -5.21
CA SER A 87 -16.99 -17.73 -6.40
C SER A 87 -15.79 -17.25 -7.21
N SER A 88 -15.29 -16.05 -6.94
CA SER A 88 -14.31 -15.34 -7.78
C SER A 88 -14.81 -15.05 -9.20
N LEU A 89 -16.12 -15.20 -9.44
CA LEU A 89 -16.72 -14.79 -10.70
C LEU A 89 -16.64 -13.27 -10.83
N PHE A 90 -16.29 -12.82 -12.02
CA PHE A 90 -16.26 -11.38 -12.31
C PHE A 90 -17.05 -11.04 -13.57
N GLU A 91 -17.57 -9.82 -13.60
CA GLU A 91 -18.20 -9.22 -14.78
C GLU A 91 -17.51 -7.90 -15.10
N VAL A 92 -17.35 -7.62 -16.39
CA VAL A 92 -16.76 -6.37 -16.89
C VAL A 92 -17.75 -5.68 -17.78
N GLU A 93 -17.99 -4.39 -17.50
CA GLU A 93 -18.87 -3.54 -18.29
C GLU A 93 -18.11 -2.31 -18.81
N ARG A 94 -18.32 -1.99 -20.09
CA ARG A 94 -17.78 -0.76 -20.66
C ARG A 94 -18.59 0.45 -20.17
N LEU A 95 -17.88 1.48 -19.74
CA LEU A 95 -18.46 2.76 -19.34
C LEU A 95 -18.39 3.76 -20.49
N ALA A 96 -19.46 4.53 -20.67
CA ALA A 96 -19.45 5.67 -21.58
C ALA A 96 -18.71 6.88 -20.97
N SER A 97 -18.66 6.95 -19.63
CA SER A 97 -17.95 7.98 -18.87
C SER A 97 -17.75 7.55 -17.41
N LYS A 98 -16.75 8.10 -16.72
CA LYS A 98 -16.50 7.90 -15.27
C LYS A 98 -17.44 8.68 -14.36
N THR A 99 -18.61 9.07 -14.84
CA THR A 99 -19.58 9.78 -14.00
C THR A 99 -20.27 8.82 -13.04
N ALA A 100 -20.52 9.26 -11.81
CA ALA A 100 -21.25 8.47 -10.83
C ALA A 100 -22.59 7.95 -11.36
N LYS A 101 -23.28 8.74 -12.19
CA LYS A 101 -24.55 8.36 -12.80
C LYS A 101 -24.42 7.13 -13.71
N GLU A 102 -23.40 7.08 -14.55
CA GLU A 102 -23.15 5.93 -15.45
C GLU A 102 -22.73 4.70 -14.66
N VAL A 103 -21.83 4.84 -13.69
CA VAL A 103 -21.39 3.75 -12.80
C VAL A 103 -22.58 3.16 -12.05
N VAL A 104 -23.41 4.00 -11.42
CA VAL A 104 -24.63 3.54 -10.70
C VAL A 104 -25.60 2.83 -11.64
N LYS A 105 -25.78 3.31 -12.86
CA LYS A 105 -26.64 2.68 -13.86
C LYS A 105 -26.17 1.26 -14.21
N LYS A 106 -24.86 1.08 -14.44
CA LYS A 106 -24.25 -0.23 -14.75
C LYS A 106 -24.28 -1.14 -13.54
N LEU A 107 -23.94 -0.63 -12.37
CA LEU A 107 -23.99 -1.38 -11.11
C LEU A 107 -25.43 -1.89 -10.84
N LYS A 108 -26.44 -1.08 -11.02
CA LYS A 108 -27.85 -1.50 -10.87
C LYS A 108 -28.19 -2.68 -11.79
N ALA A 109 -27.64 -2.74 -13.01
CA ALA A 109 -27.86 -3.86 -13.92
C ALA A 109 -27.23 -5.17 -13.40
N HIS A 110 -26.03 -5.08 -12.79
CA HIS A 110 -25.40 -6.22 -12.12
C HIS A 110 -26.22 -6.68 -10.90
N LEU A 111 -26.63 -5.74 -10.06
CA LEU A 111 -27.46 -6.03 -8.88
C LEU A 111 -28.83 -6.63 -9.25
N ALA A 112 -29.40 -6.25 -10.39
CA ALA A 112 -30.65 -6.82 -10.86
C ALA A 112 -30.52 -8.29 -11.27
N ARG A 113 -29.31 -8.72 -11.71
CA ARG A 113 -29.03 -10.12 -12.06
C ARG A 113 -28.70 -10.98 -10.86
N HIS A 114 -27.92 -10.46 -9.92
CA HIS A 114 -27.29 -11.23 -8.84
C HIS A 114 -27.89 -10.97 -7.47
N GLY A 115 -28.76 -10.00 -7.34
CA GLY A 115 -29.29 -9.52 -6.06
C GLY A 115 -28.41 -8.43 -5.42
N ILE A 116 -28.87 -7.94 -4.29
CA ILE A 116 -28.17 -6.92 -3.51
C ILE A 116 -27.22 -7.61 -2.55
N PRO A 117 -25.90 -7.33 -2.60
CA PRO A 117 -24.94 -7.91 -1.67
C PRO A 117 -25.13 -7.34 -0.27
N ASP A 118 -24.73 -8.10 0.75
CA ASP A 118 -24.70 -7.60 2.12
C ASP A 118 -23.52 -6.62 2.33
N GLN A 119 -22.44 -6.83 1.56
CA GLN A 119 -21.24 -5.99 1.62
C GLN A 119 -20.76 -5.62 0.20
N LEU A 120 -20.51 -4.33 0.01
CA LEU A 120 -19.88 -3.78 -1.20
C LEU A 120 -18.55 -3.14 -0.81
N VAL A 121 -17.46 -3.54 -1.50
CA VAL A 121 -16.09 -3.09 -1.26
C VAL A 121 -15.56 -2.34 -2.48
#